data_108ac20e1df51d0e1e3d9d8caabcf649
#
_entry.id   108ac20e1df51d0e1e3d9d8caabcf649
#
_cell.length_a   1.000
_cell.length_b   1.000
_cell.length_c   1.000
_cell.angle_alpha   90.00
_cell.angle_beta   90.00
_cell.angle_gamma   90.00
#
_symmetry.space_group_name_H-M   'P 1'
#
loop_
_entity.id
_entity.type
_entity.pdbx_description
1 polymer ?
#
loop_
_entity_poly.entity_id
_entity_poly.type
_entity_poly.pdbx_seq_one_letter_code
_entity_poly.pdbx_strand_id
1 'polypeptide(L)' 'MATIQERFFALPTTAISDATGGHTNIDSSIKPLSDHFKIAGRAVTVRLPDGENGAVLEAISKAQKGDILVI' A
#
# COMPACT_ATOMS: atom_id res chain seq x y z
N MET A 1 9.71 -20.72 3.10
CA MET A 1 10.38 -19.43 3.33
C MET A 1 9.36 -18.30 3.18
N ALA A 2 9.32 -17.39 4.10
CA ALA A 2 8.38 -16.27 4.04
C ALA A 2 8.72 -15.30 2.91
N THR A 3 7.70 -14.81 2.22
CA THR A 3 7.88 -13.76 1.22
C THR A 3 8.22 -12.43 1.88
N ILE A 4 8.70 -11.46 1.10
CA ILE A 4 8.94 -10.11 1.60
C ILE A 4 7.66 -9.52 2.18
N GLN A 5 6.52 -9.73 1.51
CA GLN A 5 5.23 -9.25 1.97
C GLN A 5 4.86 -9.84 3.33
N GLU A 6 5.04 -11.14 3.51
CA GLU A 6 4.76 -11.80 4.78
C GLU A 6 5.67 -11.29 5.90
N ARG A 7 6.93 -11.05 5.61
CA ARG A 7 7.89 -10.51 6.57
C ARG A 7 7.51 -9.09 7.00
N PHE A 8 7.15 -8.22 6.06
CA PHE A 8 6.67 -6.88 6.39
C PHE A 8 5.37 -6.90 7.16
N PHE A 9 4.46 -7.78 6.78
CA PHE A 9 3.17 -7.90 7.49
C PHE A 9 3.36 -8.28 8.96
N ALA A 10 4.38 -9.06 9.28
CA ALA A 10 4.65 -9.49 10.64
C ALA A 10 5.27 -8.40 11.51
N LEU A 11 5.78 -7.31 10.91
CA LEU A 11 6.43 -6.22 11.66
C LEU A 11 5.41 -5.15 12.07
N PRO A 12 5.60 -4.53 13.24
CA PRO A 12 4.85 -3.30 13.55
C PRO A 12 5.21 -2.20 12.55
N THR A 13 4.21 -1.41 12.14
CA THR A 13 4.45 -0.30 11.20
C THR A 13 5.43 0.73 11.77
N THR A 14 5.44 0.90 13.08
CA THR A 14 6.38 1.79 13.76
C THR A 14 7.83 1.35 13.58
N ALA A 15 8.09 0.04 13.58
CA ALA A 15 9.44 -0.47 13.35
C ALA A 15 9.92 -0.18 11.93
N ILE A 16 9.02 -0.29 10.95
CA ILE A 16 9.33 0.03 9.55
C ILE A 16 9.60 1.52 9.40
N SER A 17 8.76 2.35 10.01
CA SER A 17 8.96 3.81 10.00
C SER A 17 10.32 4.20 10.59
N ASP A 18 10.67 3.62 11.73
CA ASP A 18 11.96 3.90 12.38
C ASP A 18 13.14 3.47 11.50
N ALA A 19 13.04 2.31 10.86
CA ALA A 19 14.10 1.82 9.99
C ALA A 19 14.34 2.71 8.77
N THR A 20 13.30 3.43 8.31
CA THR A 20 13.37 4.33 7.16
C THR A 20 13.55 5.79 7.57
N GLY A 21 13.73 6.08 8.86
CA GLY A 21 13.89 7.43 9.37
C GLY A 21 12.63 8.29 9.26
N GLY A 22 11.47 7.68 9.14
CA GLY A 22 10.20 8.39 9.03
C GLY A 22 9.93 9.00 7.65
N HIS A 23 10.79 8.76 6.67
CA HIS A 23 10.69 9.42 5.35
C HIS A 23 9.74 8.74 4.38
N THR A 24 9.28 7.53 4.68
CA THR A 24 8.46 6.73 3.77
C THR A 24 7.00 6.62 4.22
N ASN A 25 6.62 7.35 5.25
CA ASN A 25 5.25 7.32 5.75
C ASN A 25 4.32 8.06 4.79
N ILE A 26 3.12 7.51 4.58
CA ILE A 26 2.09 8.22 3.83
C ILE A 26 1.47 9.30 4.72
N ASP A 27 0.78 10.24 4.09
CA ASP A 27 0.14 11.34 4.81
C ASP A 27 -0.81 10.81 5.89
N SER A 28 -0.80 11.46 7.05
CA SER A 28 -1.61 11.05 8.20
C SER A 28 -3.12 11.17 7.97
N SER A 29 -3.55 11.86 6.92
CA SER A 29 -4.96 11.91 6.54
C SER A 29 -5.46 10.57 5.96
N ILE A 30 -4.53 9.73 5.49
CA ILE A 30 -4.88 8.40 4.97
C ILE A 30 -4.88 7.42 6.13
N LYS A 31 -6.08 7.01 6.52
CA LYS A 31 -6.28 6.17 7.71
C LYS A 31 -7.08 4.93 7.35
N PRO A 32 -6.86 3.82 8.07
CA PRO A 32 -7.68 2.63 7.84
C PRO A 32 -9.13 2.87 8.26
N LEU A 33 -10.05 2.19 7.57
CA LEU A 33 -11.47 2.25 7.89
C LEU A 33 -11.82 1.46 9.16
N SER A 34 -10.91 0.63 9.63
CA SER A 34 -11.08 -0.17 10.84
C SER A 34 -9.74 -0.33 11.53
N ASP A 35 -9.75 -0.37 12.86
CA ASP A 35 -8.53 -0.58 13.66
C ASP A 35 -7.87 -1.93 13.41
N HIS A 36 -8.60 -2.86 12.83
CA HIS A 36 -8.08 -4.21 12.56
C HIS A 36 -7.42 -4.33 11.18
N PHE A 37 -7.51 -3.31 10.35
CA PHE A 37 -6.95 -3.37 9.00
C PHE A 37 -5.44 -3.25 9.03
N LYS A 38 -4.78 -4.25 8.48
CA LYS A 38 -3.34 -4.26 8.27
C LYS A 38 -3.07 -4.93 6.94
N ILE A 39 -2.31 -4.28 6.10
CA ILE A 39 -1.96 -4.80 4.79
C ILE A 39 -0.47 -4.63 4.53
N ALA A 40 0.07 -5.51 3.72
CA ALA A 40 1.43 -5.40 3.21
C ALA A 40 1.47 -6.03 1.82
N GLY A 41 2.05 -5.33 0.86
CA GLY A 41 2.13 -5.84 -0.50
C GLY A 41 2.88 -4.88 -1.41
N ARG A 42 3.09 -5.32 -2.65
CA ARG A 42 3.72 -4.49 -3.66
C ARG A 42 2.76 -3.38 -4.07
N ALA A 43 3.22 -2.14 -4.04
CA ALA A 43 2.40 -1.01 -4.44
C ALA A 43 2.26 -0.96 -5.97
N VAL A 44 1.02 -0.81 -6.43
CA VAL A 44 0.68 -0.50 -7.81
C VAL A 44 0.10 0.91 -7.80
N THR A 45 0.90 1.88 -8.21
CA THR A 45 0.50 3.29 -8.16
C THR A 45 -0.29 3.69 -9.38
N VAL A 46 -1.33 4.47 -9.17
CA VAL A 46 -2.21 4.95 -10.26
C VAL A 46 -2.34 6.46 -10.13
N ARG A 47 -2.02 7.17 -11.20
CA ARG A 47 -2.23 8.60 -11.29
C ARG A 47 -3.54 8.87 -12.05
N LEU A 48 -4.42 9.65 -11.43
CA LEU A 48 -5.71 10.02 -12.03
C LEU A 48 -5.69 11.50 -12.41
N PRO A 49 -5.37 11.84 -13.65
CA PRO A 49 -5.55 13.22 -14.10
C PRO A 49 -7.04 13.53 -14.27
N ASP A 50 -7.48 14.65 -13.74
CA ASP A 50 -8.83 15.20 -13.95
C ASP A 50 -9.99 14.25 -13.64
N GLY A 51 -9.82 13.36 -12.67
CA GLY A 51 -10.90 12.47 -12.22
C GLY A 51 -11.24 11.33 -13.19
N GLU A 52 -10.36 11.02 -14.11
CA GLU A 52 -10.57 9.94 -15.06
C GLU A 52 -10.45 8.57 -14.40
N ASN A 53 -11.48 7.73 -14.55
CA ASN A 53 -11.53 6.41 -13.89
C ASN A 53 -10.97 5.27 -14.74
N GLY A 54 -10.69 5.50 -16.01
CA GLY A 54 -10.18 4.46 -16.91
C GLY A 54 -8.84 3.88 -16.45
N ALA A 55 -7.96 4.72 -15.91
CA ALA A 55 -6.66 4.29 -15.42
C ALA A 55 -6.79 3.35 -14.22
N VAL A 56 -7.78 3.55 -13.36
CA VAL A 56 -8.05 2.67 -12.22
C VAL A 56 -8.46 1.28 -12.70
N LEU A 57 -9.37 1.21 -13.66
CA LEU A 57 -9.82 -0.06 -14.23
C LEU A 57 -8.68 -0.81 -14.89
N GLU A 58 -7.81 -0.11 -15.62
CA GLU A 58 -6.63 -0.70 -16.22
C GLU A 58 -5.68 -1.26 -15.16
N ALA A 59 -5.42 -0.50 -14.10
CA ALA A 59 -4.56 -0.95 -13.01
C ALA A 59 -5.11 -2.19 -12.30
N ILE A 60 -6.43 -2.23 -12.08
CA ILE A 60 -7.08 -3.41 -11.47
C ILE A 60 -6.87 -4.63 -12.36
N SER A 61 -7.00 -4.49 -13.67
CA SER A 61 -6.83 -5.60 -14.60
C SER A 61 -5.40 -6.15 -14.63
N LYS A 62 -4.41 -5.32 -14.31
CA LYS A 62 -2.99 -5.69 -14.32
C LYS A 62 -2.47 -6.09 -12.94
N ALA A 63 -3.18 -5.75 -11.88
CA ALA A 63 -2.76 -6.07 -10.52
C ALA A 63 -2.80 -7.58 -10.28
N GLN A 64 -1.83 -8.04 -9.49
CA GLN A 64 -1.73 -9.43 -9.10
C GLN A 64 -2.20 -9.61 -7.66
N LYS A 65 -2.49 -10.86 -7.29
CA LYS A 65 -2.86 -11.18 -5.93
C LYS A 65 -1.80 -10.67 -4.94
N GLY A 66 -2.24 -9.98 -3.92
CA GLY A 66 -1.35 -9.41 -2.90
C GLY A 66 -0.85 -8.00 -3.21
N ASP A 67 -1.12 -7.47 -4.39
CA ASP A 67 -0.76 -6.10 -4.72
C ASP A 67 -1.69 -5.10 -4.01
N ILE A 68 -1.16 -3.91 -3.74
CA ILE A 68 -1.91 -2.82 -3.12
C ILE A 68 -2.01 -1.67 -4.11
N LEU A 69 -3.23 -1.28 -4.45
CA LEU A 69 -3.46 -0.14 -5.33
C LEU A 69 -3.33 1.16 -4.53
N VAL A 70 -2.53 2.08 -5.04
CA VAL A 70 -2.33 3.41 -4.45
C VAL A 70 -2.76 4.43 -5.50
N ILE A 71 -3.87 5.08 -5.24
CA ILE A 71 -4.50 6.00 -6.19
C ILE A 71 -4.25 7.44 -5.76
#